data_cc163823237e129a07acd7fd681a9d00
#
_entry.id   cc163823237e129a07acd7fd681a9d00
#
_cell.length_a   1.000
_cell.length_b   1.000
_cell.length_c   1.000
_cell.angle_alpha   90.00
_cell.angle_beta   90.00
_cell.angle_gamma   90.00
#
_symmetry.space_group_name_H-M   'P 1'
#
loop_
_entity.id
_entity.type
_entity.pdbx_description
1 polymer ?
#
loop_
_entity_poly.entity_id
_entity_poly.type
_entity_poly.pdbx_seq_one_letter_code
_entity_poly.pdbx_strand_id
1 'polypeptide(L)'
;PWRFLPYTDLSFTAAYFDQSGLYAYGRQPDAALWNLTRLGGALTPVAETDALNEGLQTFPQAFERAMVEAFFARLGLKPAGEGDFDFIVALLQWMEAARIPFERVFFDWFGGAASTMRALAGPHAALYSDAAFAPLRGKIESFAPDDPSRLAHPYFGGA
;
A
#
# COMPACT_ATOMS: atom_id res chain seq x y z
N PRO A 1 19.12 13.21 12.31
CA PRO A 1 18.88 11.86 12.77
C PRO A 1 17.97 11.11 11.83
N TRP A 2 18.31 9.86 11.50
CA TRP A 2 17.47 8.98 10.70
C TRP A 2 16.25 8.58 11.52
N ARG A 3 15.05 8.75 10.97
CA ARG A 3 13.80 8.28 11.56
C ARG A 3 12.79 7.96 10.47
N PHE A 4 11.89 7.04 10.73
CA PHE A 4 10.73 6.80 9.88
C PHE A 4 9.76 7.98 9.98
N LEU A 5 8.93 8.15 8.94
CA LEU A 5 7.83 9.12 9.00
C LEU A 5 6.90 8.77 10.16
N PRO A 6 6.46 9.78 10.94
CA PRO A 6 5.58 9.53 12.08
C PRO A 6 4.18 9.08 11.66
N TYR A 7 3.78 9.36 10.43
CA TYR A 7 2.48 9.01 9.85
C TYR A 7 2.61 8.87 8.33
N THR A 8 1.58 8.35 7.68
CA THR A 8 1.50 8.22 6.23
C THR A 8 1.45 9.60 5.59
N ASP A 9 2.34 9.88 4.66
CA ASP A 9 2.43 11.14 3.91
C ASP A 9 2.86 10.81 2.47
N LEU A 10 1.88 10.80 1.57
CA LEU A 10 2.09 10.47 0.16
C LEU A 10 2.82 11.58 -0.61
N SER A 11 2.80 12.80 -0.08
CA SER A 11 3.48 13.95 -0.66
C SER A 11 4.95 14.08 -0.22
N PHE A 12 5.35 13.31 0.79
CA PHE A 12 6.72 13.38 1.31
C PHE A 12 7.75 13.00 0.25
N THR A 13 8.78 13.85 0.11
CA THR A 13 10.00 13.55 -0.64
C THR A 13 11.23 13.78 0.24
N ALA A 14 12.19 12.84 0.21
CA ALA A 14 13.48 12.99 0.86
C ALA A 14 14.47 13.79 0.00
N ALA A 15 14.17 14.01 -1.27
CA ALA A 15 15.02 14.71 -2.22
C ALA A 15 14.88 16.23 -2.02
N TYR A 16 15.79 16.83 -1.28
CA TYR A 16 15.78 18.26 -0.94
C TYR A 16 15.75 19.20 -2.16
N PHE A 17 16.15 18.71 -3.34
CA PHE A 17 16.13 19.45 -4.61
C PHE A 17 14.81 19.28 -5.38
N ASP A 18 13.92 18.39 -4.94
CA ASP A 18 12.67 18.08 -5.61
C ASP A 18 11.55 19.01 -5.13
N GLN A 19 11.56 20.23 -5.63
CA GLN A 19 10.54 21.24 -5.30
C GLN A 19 9.16 20.92 -5.92
N SER A 20 9.12 20.06 -6.93
CA SER A 20 7.89 19.68 -7.64
C SER A 20 7.23 18.41 -7.09
N GLY A 21 7.90 17.71 -6.16
CA GLY A 21 7.44 16.43 -5.62
C GLY A 21 7.48 15.29 -6.64
N LEU A 22 8.36 15.36 -7.63
CA LEU A 22 8.51 14.30 -8.65
C LEU A 22 8.83 12.93 -8.03
N TYR A 23 9.64 12.94 -6.96
CA TYR A 23 10.05 11.74 -6.22
C TYR A 23 9.25 11.55 -4.92
N ALA A 24 8.09 12.21 -4.79
CA ALA A 24 7.22 12.00 -3.64
C ALA A 24 6.81 10.53 -3.52
N TYR A 25 6.59 10.08 -2.28
CA TYR A 25 6.27 8.68 -1.99
C TYR A 25 5.08 8.17 -2.83
N GLY A 26 4.00 8.94 -2.93
CA GLY A 26 2.82 8.59 -3.72
C GLY A 26 3.04 8.66 -5.24
N ARG A 27 4.13 9.29 -5.71
CA ARG A 27 4.46 9.42 -7.15
C ARG A 27 5.56 8.47 -7.61
N GLN A 28 5.97 7.54 -6.76
CA GLN A 28 7.01 6.56 -7.14
C GLN A 28 6.66 5.72 -8.37
N PRO A 29 5.40 5.30 -8.61
CA PRO A 29 5.03 4.61 -9.85
C PRO A 29 5.31 5.44 -11.10
N ASP A 30 4.97 6.75 -11.08
CA ASP A 30 5.21 7.66 -12.19
C ASP A 30 6.72 7.81 -12.45
N ALA A 31 7.50 7.98 -11.40
CA ALA A 31 8.95 8.09 -11.48
C ALA A 31 9.59 6.80 -12.01
N ALA A 32 9.09 5.63 -11.61
CA ALA A 32 9.54 4.34 -12.10
C ALA A 32 9.23 4.17 -13.60
N LEU A 33 8.01 4.47 -14.02
CA LEU A 33 7.61 4.40 -15.44
C LEU A 33 8.43 5.36 -16.29
N TRP A 34 8.66 6.59 -15.81
CA TRP A 34 9.51 7.54 -16.49
C TRP A 34 10.95 7.01 -16.65
N ASN A 35 11.54 6.43 -15.60
CA ASN A 35 12.88 5.83 -15.66
C ASN A 35 12.93 4.65 -16.64
N LEU A 36 11.92 3.77 -16.64
CA LEU A 36 11.81 2.66 -17.57
C LEU A 36 11.70 3.15 -19.03
N THR A 37 10.96 4.24 -19.26
CA THR A 37 10.86 4.86 -20.58
C THR A 37 12.22 5.39 -21.05
N ARG A 38 13.00 6.02 -20.15
CA ARG A 38 14.36 6.46 -20.46
C ARG A 38 15.32 5.30 -20.73
N LEU A 39 15.19 4.23 -19.96
CA LEU A 39 15.95 3.00 -20.20
C LEU A 39 15.60 2.40 -21.56
N GLY A 40 14.30 2.29 -21.89
CA GLY A 40 13.86 1.84 -23.22
C GLY A 40 14.48 2.65 -24.34
N GLY A 41 14.45 4.00 -24.24
CA GLY A 41 15.11 4.88 -25.20
C GLY A 41 16.62 4.65 -25.35
N ALA A 42 17.31 4.34 -24.24
CA ALA A 42 18.75 4.05 -24.26
C ALA A 42 19.08 2.69 -24.91
N LEU A 43 18.12 1.76 -24.92
CA LEU A 43 18.29 0.42 -25.46
C LEU A 43 17.94 0.32 -26.97
N THR A 44 17.36 1.35 -27.57
CA THR A 44 16.97 1.34 -28.98
C THR A 44 18.13 1.01 -29.99
N PRO A 45 19.43 1.30 -29.70
CA PRO A 45 20.51 0.88 -30.57
C PRO A 45 20.78 -0.62 -30.60
N VAL A 46 20.28 -1.38 -29.61
CA VAL A 46 20.59 -2.82 -29.41
C VAL A 46 19.35 -3.71 -29.30
N ALA A 47 18.16 -3.14 -29.31
CA ALA A 47 16.90 -3.87 -29.19
C ALA A 47 15.81 -3.25 -30.08
N GLU A 48 14.89 -4.08 -30.57
CA GLU A 48 13.76 -3.65 -31.38
C GLU A 48 12.82 -2.73 -30.61
N THR A 49 12.46 -1.59 -31.21
CA THR A 49 11.62 -0.56 -30.57
C THR A 49 10.25 -1.10 -30.16
N ASP A 50 9.65 -1.95 -30.99
CA ASP A 50 8.32 -2.53 -30.70
C ASP A 50 8.36 -3.44 -29.46
N ALA A 51 9.40 -4.25 -29.33
CA ALA A 51 9.59 -5.10 -28.14
C ALA A 51 9.80 -4.27 -26.86
N LEU A 52 10.53 -3.16 -26.96
CA LEU A 52 10.73 -2.23 -25.83
C LEU A 52 9.42 -1.55 -25.42
N ASN A 53 8.62 -1.11 -26.38
CA ASN A 53 7.32 -0.51 -26.13
C ASN A 53 6.33 -1.53 -25.52
N GLU A 54 6.29 -2.75 -26.04
CA GLU A 54 5.46 -3.83 -25.47
C GLU A 54 5.84 -4.11 -24.01
N GLY A 55 7.14 -4.18 -23.71
CA GLY A 55 7.63 -4.32 -22.34
C GLY A 55 7.16 -3.18 -21.42
N LEU A 56 7.23 -1.92 -21.88
CA LEU A 56 6.78 -0.75 -21.12
C LEU A 56 5.26 -0.79 -20.81
N GLN A 57 4.47 -1.26 -21.77
CA GLN A 57 3.01 -1.37 -21.61
C GLN A 57 2.59 -2.38 -20.52
N THR A 58 3.45 -3.31 -20.16
CA THR A 58 3.15 -4.27 -19.08
C THR A 58 3.28 -3.67 -17.68
N PHE A 59 4.01 -2.54 -17.54
CA PHE A 59 4.34 -1.97 -16.23
C PHE A 59 3.12 -1.63 -15.36
N PRO A 60 2.08 -0.92 -15.85
CA PRO A 60 0.93 -0.54 -15.01
C PRO A 60 0.27 -1.75 -14.36
N GLN A 61 -0.06 -2.77 -15.13
CA GLN A 61 -0.70 -3.99 -14.62
C GLN A 61 0.21 -4.78 -13.68
N ALA A 62 1.52 -4.85 -13.98
CA ALA A 62 2.49 -5.51 -13.11
C ALA A 62 2.62 -4.78 -11.77
N PHE A 63 2.60 -3.43 -11.79
CA PHE A 63 2.66 -2.60 -10.60
C PHE A 63 1.40 -2.79 -9.73
N GLU A 64 0.19 -2.70 -10.31
CA GLU A 64 -1.06 -2.91 -9.60
C GLU A 64 -1.09 -4.28 -8.92
N ARG A 65 -0.73 -5.34 -9.65
CA ARG A 65 -0.66 -6.70 -9.10
C ARG A 65 0.33 -6.79 -7.94
N ALA A 66 1.54 -6.25 -8.09
CA ALA A 66 2.55 -6.27 -7.04
C ALA A 66 2.12 -5.49 -5.78
N MET A 67 1.41 -4.37 -5.97
CA MET A 67 0.83 -3.60 -4.86
C MET A 67 -0.24 -4.41 -4.12
N VAL A 68 -1.15 -5.07 -4.86
CA VAL A 68 -2.17 -5.94 -4.25
C VAL A 68 -1.50 -7.06 -3.45
N GLU A 69 -0.56 -7.79 -4.06
CA GLU A 69 0.16 -8.86 -3.38
C GLU A 69 0.86 -8.38 -2.10
N ALA A 70 1.57 -7.24 -2.17
CA ALA A 70 2.31 -6.70 -1.03
C ALA A 70 1.40 -6.23 0.11
N PHE A 71 0.33 -5.51 -0.20
CA PHE A 71 -0.59 -4.99 0.83
C PHE A 71 -1.40 -6.10 1.48
N PHE A 72 -1.91 -7.03 0.70
CA PHE A 72 -2.68 -8.15 1.21
C PHE A 72 -1.82 -9.10 2.06
N ALA A 73 -0.57 -9.37 1.64
CA ALA A 73 0.37 -10.12 2.45
C ALA A 73 0.65 -9.45 3.81
N ARG A 74 0.77 -8.10 3.83
CA ARG A 74 0.96 -7.34 5.06
C ARG A 74 -0.29 -7.31 5.95
N LEU A 75 -1.49 -7.28 5.36
CA LEU A 75 -2.75 -7.41 6.07
C LEU A 75 -3.05 -8.86 6.49
N GLY A 76 -2.28 -9.84 5.99
CA GLY A 76 -2.55 -11.27 6.21
C GLY A 76 -3.88 -11.71 5.61
N LEU A 77 -4.25 -11.15 4.46
CA LEU A 77 -5.52 -11.37 3.77
C LEU A 77 -5.29 -11.99 2.39
N LYS A 78 -6.28 -12.68 1.87
CA LYS A 78 -6.30 -13.17 0.49
C LYS A 78 -6.92 -12.13 -0.42
N PRO A 79 -6.27 -11.77 -1.54
CA PRO A 79 -6.89 -10.96 -2.58
C PRO A 79 -8.18 -11.61 -3.08
N ALA A 80 -9.18 -10.79 -3.40
CA ALA A 80 -10.47 -11.23 -3.93
C ALA A 80 -10.59 -11.02 -5.44
N GLY A 81 -9.76 -10.16 -6.03
CA GLY A 81 -9.71 -9.86 -7.46
C GLY A 81 -10.11 -8.43 -7.80
N GLU A 82 -11.18 -8.24 -8.54
CA GLU A 82 -11.61 -6.92 -9.00
C GLU A 82 -11.88 -5.96 -7.80
N GLY A 83 -11.34 -4.74 -7.90
CA GLY A 83 -11.49 -3.70 -6.87
C GLY A 83 -10.49 -3.78 -5.71
N ASP A 84 -9.58 -4.77 -5.70
CA ASP A 84 -8.57 -4.88 -4.64
C ASP A 84 -7.55 -3.73 -4.70
N PHE A 85 -7.17 -3.31 -5.90
CA PHE A 85 -6.28 -2.16 -6.07
C PHE A 85 -6.96 -0.85 -5.65
N ASP A 86 -8.22 -0.65 -6.00
CA ASP A 86 -9.00 0.52 -5.59
C ASP A 86 -9.13 0.59 -4.06
N PHE A 87 -9.32 -0.57 -3.42
CA PHE A 87 -9.32 -0.66 -1.96
C PHE A 87 -7.98 -0.19 -1.36
N ILE A 88 -6.83 -0.59 -1.93
CA ILE A 88 -5.50 -0.17 -1.46
C ILE A 88 -5.34 1.35 -1.61
N VAL A 89 -5.73 1.90 -2.76
CA VAL A 89 -5.68 3.35 -3.01
C VAL A 89 -6.52 4.10 -1.98
N ALA A 90 -7.76 3.66 -1.76
CA ALA A 90 -8.65 4.27 -0.76
C ALA A 90 -8.09 4.15 0.67
N LEU A 91 -7.47 3.01 1.01
CA LEU A 91 -6.83 2.81 2.31
C LEU A 91 -5.67 3.77 2.51
N LEU A 92 -4.79 3.93 1.52
CA LEU A 92 -3.66 4.86 1.58
C LEU A 92 -4.12 6.31 1.74
N GLN A 93 -5.13 6.73 0.98
CA GLN A 93 -5.70 8.07 1.07
C GLN A 93 -6.30 8.33 2.47
N TRP A 94 -7.02 7.36 3.02
CA TRP A 94 -7.54 7.46 4.37
C TRP A 94 -6.41 7.52 5.41
N MET A 95 -5.37 6.69 5.27
CA MET A 95 -4.22 6.67 6.18
C MET A 95 -3.51 8.03 6.21
N GLU A 96 -3.36 8.68 5.06
CA GLU A 96 -2.79 10.03 4.96
C GLU A 96 -3.68 11.07 5.65
N ALA A 97 -4.98 11.08 5.32
CA ALA A 97 -5.95 12.02 5.91
C ALA A 97 -6.07 11.86 7.43
N ALA A 98 -6.07 10.63 7.93
CA ALA A 98 -6.12 10.31 9.34
C ALA A 98 -4.77 10.54 10.07
N ARG A 99 -3.68 10.79 9.33
CA ARG A 99 -2.31 10.93 9.86
C ARG A 99 -1.90 9.75 10.77
N ILE A 100 -2.31 8.55 10.39
CA ILE A 100 -1.99 7.33 11.14
C ILE A 100 -0.60 6.82 10.75
N PRO A 101 0.20 6.26 11.69
CA PRO A 101 1.45 5.60 11.33
C PRO A 101 1.22 4.44 10.36
N PHE A 102 2.03 4.38 9.30
CA PHE A 102 1.85 3.43 8.20
C PHE A 102 1.72 1.97 8.68
N GLU A 103 2.62 1.55 9.56
CA GLU A 103 2.67 0.16 10.05
C GLU A 103 1.46 -0.19 10.93
N ARG A 104 0.84 0.83 11.56
CA ARG A 104 -0.17 0.59 12.57
C ARG A 104 -1.42 -0.05 12.02
N VAL A 105 -1.86 0.38 10.84
CA VAL A 105 -3.05 -0.19 10.17
C VAL A 105 -2.86 -1.68 9.89
N PHE A 106 -1.68 -2.06 9.39
CA PHE A 106 -1.37 -3.47 9.10
C PHE A 106 -1.34 -4.33 10.36
N PHE A 107 -0.83 -3.80 11.47
CA PHE A 107 -0.87 -4.50 12.75
C PHE A 107 -2.28 -4.64 13.29
N ASP A 108 -3.03 -3.53 13.35
CA ASP A 108 -4.35 -3.50 13.96
C ASP A 108 -5.36 -4.38 13.22
N TRP A 109 -5.27 -4.43 11.89
CA TRP A 109 -6.20 -5.14 11.01
C TRP A 109 -5.62 -6.44 10.42
N PHE A 110 -4.49 -6.93 10.91
CA PHE A 110 -3.92 -8.20 10.43
C PHE A 110 -4.90 -9.35 10.60
N GLY A 111 -5.25 -10.04 9.51
CA GLY A 111 -6.24 -11.11 9.49
C GLY A 111 -7.70 -10.65 9.41
N GLY A 112 -7.95 -9.38 9.10
CA GLY A 112 -9.29 -8.86 8.79
C GLY A 112 -10.26 -8.89 9.98
N ALA A 113 -11.44 -9.46 9.78
CA ALA A 113 -12.49 -9.55 10.80
C ALA A 113 -12.03 -10.17 12.14
N ALA A 114 -11.07 -11.09 12.10
CA ALA A 114 -10.51 -11.70 13.31
C ALA A 114 -9.79 -10.69 14.22
N SER A 115 -9.45 -9.52 13.71
CA SER A 115 -8.71 -8.48 14.44
C SER A 115 -9.56 -7.27 14.83
N THR A 116 -10.85 -7.29 14.55
CA THR A 116 -11.76 -6.17 14.87
C THR A 116 -11.67 -5.76 16.33
N MET A 117 -11.65 -6.71 17.27
CA MET A 117 -11.53 -6.40 18.70
C MET A 117 -10.20 -5.72 19.05
N ARG A 118 -9.09 -6.18 18.47
CA ARG A 118 -7.76 -5.56 18.66
C ARG A 118 -7.74 -4.13 18.11
N ALA A 119 -8.24 -3.91 16.90
CA ALA A 119 -8.29 -2.60 16.28
C ALA A 119 -9.13 -1.61 17.10
N LEU A 120 -10.30 -2.05 17.59
CA LEU A 120 -11.22 -1.20 18.35
C LEU A 120 -10.87 -1.04 19.85
N ALA A 121 -9.96 -1.85 20.38
CA ALA A 121 -9.43 -1.69 21.74
C ALA A 121 -8.06 -0.97 21.76
N GLY A 122 -7.45 -0.75 20.59
CA GLY A 122 -6.13 -0.16 20.45
C GLY A 122 -6.12 1.37 20.56
N PRO A 123 -4.91 1.98 20.55
CA PRO A 123 -4.73 3.42 20.71
C PRO A 123 -5.34 4.26 19.59
N HIS A 124 -5.67 3.66 18.44
CA HIS A 124 -6.27 4.33 17.27
C HIS A 124 -7.74 3.96 17.07
N ALA A 125 -8.39 3.35 18.07
CA ALA A 125 -9.80 2.91 18.02
C ALA A 125 -10.77 4.02 17.58
N ALA A 126 -10.54 5.25 18.01
CA ALA A 126 -11.36 6.40 17.61
C ALA A 126 -11.34 6.63 16.10
N LEU A 127 -10.16 6.50 15.45
CA LEU A 127 -10.02 6.65 13.98
C LEU A 127 -10.76 5.52 13.25
N TYR A 128 -10.69 4.29 13.76
CA TYR A 128 -11.36 3.14 13.15
C TYR A 128 -12.88 3.10 13.38
N SER A 129 -13.36 3.87 14.37
CA SER A 129 -14.78 4.04 14.66
C SER A 129 -15.41 5.21 13.90
N ASP A 130 -14.59 6.03 13.23
CA ASP A 130 -15.06 7.17 12.45
C ASP A 130 -15.82 6.71 11.21
N ALA A 131 -16.82 7.50 10.80
CA ALA A 131 -17.63 7.24 9.62
C ALA A 131 -16.81 7.18 8.33
N ALA A 132 -15.70 7.93 8.24
CA ALA A 132 -14.80 7.92 7.09
C ALA A 132 -14.07 6.57 6.93
N PHE A 133 -13.87 5.79 8.00
CA PHE A 133 -13.27 4.47 7.93
C PHE A 133 -14.29 3.35 7.70
N ALA A 134 -15.57 3.57 7.93
CA ALA A 134 -16.59 2.53 7.88
C ALA A 134 -16.62 1.71 6.56
N PRO A 135 -16.50 2.33 5.36
CA PRO A 135 -16.43 1.56 4.11
C PRO A 135 -15.18 0.67 4.01
N LEU A 136 -14.02 1.18 4.45
CA LEU A 136 -12.76 0.44 4.47
C LEU A 136 -12.81 -0.71 5.46
N ARG A 137 -13.37 -0.48 6.64
CA ARG A 137 -13.60 -1.51 7.64
C ARG A 137 -14.45 -2.64 7.09
N GLY A 138 -15.60 -2.33 6.48
CA GLY A 138 -16.46 -3.34 5.87
C GLY A 138 -15.75 -4.16 4.81
N LYS A 139 -14.89 -3.50 4.00
CA LYS A 139 -14.10 -4.19 2.97
C LYS A 139 -13.03 -5.09 3.61
N ILE A 140 -12.27 -4.61 4.61
CA ILE A 140 -11.27 -5.40 5.34
C ILE A 140 -11.91 -6.64 5.99
N GLU A 141 -13.05 -6.47 6.64
CA GLU A 141 -13.79 -7.55 7.31
C GLU A 141 -14.37 -8.58 6.34
N SER A 142 -14.56 -8.23 5.06
CA SER A 142 -15.07 -9.13 4.02
C SER A 142 -14.00 -10.06 3.42
N PHE A 143 -12.71 -9.71 3.56
CA PHE A 143 -11.63 -10.54 3.03
C PHE A 143 -11.36 -11.77 3.91
N ALA A 144 -11.05 -12.90 3.27
CA ALA A 144 -10.60 -14.08 3.98
C ALA A 144 -9.15 -13.92 4.47
N PRO A 145 -8.82 -14.36 5.68
CA PRO A 145 -7.43 -14.41 6.13
C PRO A 145 -6.63 -15.39 5.28
N ASP A 146 -5.36 -15.03 5.02
CA ASP A 146 -4.45 -15.88 4.24
C ASP A 146 -4.00 -17.09 5.07
N ASP A 147 -3.49 -16.84 6.27
CA ASP A 147 -3.11 -17.88 7.21
C ASP A 147 -3.60 -17.51 8.63
N PRO A 148 -4.74 -18.07 9.06
CA PRO A 148 -5.28 -17.79 10.40
C PRO A 148 -4.33 -18.19 11.55
N SER A 149 -3.41 -19.13 11.33
CA SER A 149 -2.48 -19.59 12.37
C SER A 149 -1.51 -18.50 12.81
N ARG A 150 -1.21 -17.55 11.91
CA ARG A 150 -0.33 -16.40 12.18
C ARG A 150 -0.91 -15.46 13.25
N LEU A 151 -2.23 -15.44 13.44
CA LEU A 151 -2.88 -14.65 14.51
C LEU A 151 -2.53 -15.15 15.91
N ALA A 152 -2.13 -16.43 16.05
CA ALA A 152 -1.67 -17.00 17.32
C ALA A 152 -0.23 -16.59 17.68
N HIS A 153 0.49 -15.90 16.79
CA HIS A 153 1.86 -15.47 17.07
C HIS A 153 1.88 -14.47 18.25
N PRO A 154 2.84 -14.59 19.20
CA PRO A 154 2.92 -13.71 20.38
C PRO A 154 2.97 -12.20 20.06
N TYR A 155 3.43 -11.83 18.86
CA TYR A 155 3.43 -10.44 18.39
C TYR A 155 2.02 -9.81 18.38
N PHE A 156 0.97 -10.59 18.15
CA PHE A 156 -0.42 -10.13 18.16
C PHE A 156 -1.14 -10.33 19.50
N GLY A 157 -0.56 -11.11 20.40
CA GLY A 157 -1.16 -11.46 21.70
C GLY A 157 -0.68 -10.63 22.88
N GLY A 158 0.27 -9.72 22.70
CA GLY A 158 0.76 -8.80 23.71
C GLY A 158 -0.12 -7.53 23.77
N ALA A 159 -1.12 -7.52 24.62
CA ALA A 159 -1.76 -6.31 25.08
C ALA A 159 -1.06 -5.80 26.33
#